data_a609631d11f83647881b85d53be48820
#
_entry.id   a609631d11f83647881b85d53be48820
#
_cell.length_a   1.000
_cell.length_b   1.000
_cell.length_c   1.000
_cell.angle_alpha   90.00
_cell.angle_beta   90.00
_cell.angle_gamma   90.00
#
_symmetry.space_group_name_H-M   'P 1'
#
loop_
_entity.id
_entity.type
_entity.pdbx_description
1 polymer ?
#
loop_
_entity_poly.entity_id
_entity_poly.type
_entity_poly.pdbx_seq_one_letter_code
_entity_poly.pdbx_strand_id
1 'polypeptide(L)'
;MINQLRDFQEDERRSDDEDGSRQRPPEPVVMDVTDPANLYGTALAWPTTSGGAGGRPIRRMGNLLVQHRGRALVYAAPKGHHLLVFGEPERGLLEAAFAQLASWLRRGGQGRILFSDANGRPLTMRESVGMALAAAGFTAGPGGMALY
;
A
#
# COMPACT_ATOMS: atom_id res chain seq x y z
N MET A 1 43.66 1.94 -31.23
CA MET A 1 42.73 3.04 -30.95
C MET A 1 41.26 2.65 -31.17
N ILE A 2 40.94 2.01 -32.29
CA ILE A 2 39.56 1.60 -32.60
C ILE A 2 39.05 0.50 -31.63
N ASN A 3 39.93 -0.39 -31.19
CA ASN A 3 39.56 -1.46 -30.25
C ASN A 3 39.26 -0.96 -28.83
N GLN A 4 39.87 0.13 -28.38
CA GLN A 4 39.58 0.73 -27.08
C GLN A 4 38.21 1.41 -27.03
N LEU A 5 37.76 1.99 -28.11
CA LEU A 5 36.43 2.61 -28.22
C LEU A 5 35.31 1.56 -28.24
N ARG A 6 35.53 0.39 -28.81
CA ARG A 6 34.58 -0.72 -28.80
C ARG A 6 34.45 -1.35 -27.42
N ASP A 7 35.55 -1.53 -26.71
CA ASP A 7 35.55 -2.06 -25.36
C ASP A 7 34.85 -1.12 -24.39
N PHE A 8 34.98 0.20 -24.57
CA PHE A 8 34.31 1.21 -23.76
C PHE A 8 32.81 1.24 -24.01
N GLN A 9 32.35 1.03 -25.24
CA GLN A 9 30.94 0.97 -25.58
C GLN A 9 30.26 -0.35 -25.09
N GLU A 10 31.02 -1.45 -25.10
CA GLU A 10 30.53 -2.72 -24.57
C GLU A 10 30.41 -2.70 -23.05
N ASP A 11 31.31 -2.03 -22.35
CA ASP A 11 31.27 -1.85 -20.92
C ASP A 11 30.11 -0.93 -20.50
N GLU A 12 29.84 0.13 -21.22
CA GLU A 12 28.69 1.00 -20.98
C GLU A 12 27.36 0.26 -21.18
N ARG A 13 27.25 -0.58 -22.22
CA ARG A 13 26.05 -1.39 -22.45
C ARG A 13 25.84 -2.44 -21.38
N ARG A 14 26.90 -3.05 -20.88
CA ARG A 14 26.82 -4.02 -19.78
C ARG A 14 26.39 -3.38 -18.48
N SER A 15 26.85 -2.17 -18.18
CA SER A 15 26.44 -1.46 -16.96
C SER A 15 24.99 -1.04 -17.02
N ASP A 16 24.49 -0.64 -18.18
CA ASP A 16 23.08 -0.28 -18.37
C ASP A 16 22.16 -1.50 -18.25
N ASP A 17 22.57 -2.64 -18.80
CA ASP A 17 21.80 -3.88 -18.71
C ASP A 17 21.80 -4.47 -17.29
N GLU A 18 22.90 -4.37 -16.56
CA GLU A 18 22.97 -4.81 -15.17
C GLU A 18 22.15 -3.91 -14.23
N ASP A 19 22.12 -2.62 -14.48
CA ASP A 19 21.34 -1.67 -13.69
C ASP A 19 19.84 -1.83 -13.95
N GLY A 20 19.45 -2.08 -15.19
CA GLY A 20 18.07 -2.37 -15.55
C GLY A 20 17.52 -3.66 -14.94
N SER A 21 18.36 -4.67 -14.73
CA SER A 21 17.93 -5.96 -14.13
C SER A 21 17.83 -5.91 -12.60
N ARG A 22 18.42 -4.92 -11.94
CA ARG A 22 18.40 -4.75 -10.48
C ARG A 22 17.31 -3.83 -9.99
N GLN A 23 16.68 -3.04 -10.87
CA GLN A 23 15.59 -2.16 -10.51
C GLN A 23 14.28 -2.95 -10.40
N ARG A 24 14.02 -3.44 -9.21
CA ARG A 24 12.68 -3.94 -8.90
C ARG A 24 11.70 -2.76 -8.92
N PRO A 25 10.44 -2.95 -9.40
CA PRO A 25 9.43 -1.92 -9.22
C PRO A 25 9.37 -1.53 -7.74
N PRO A 26 9.26 -0.22 -7.41
CA PRO A 26 9.16 0.18 -6.01
C PRO A 26 7.93 -0.45 -5.36
N GLU A 27 8.12 -1.07 -4.21
CA GLU A 27 7.05 -1.63 -3.42
C GLU A 27 6.27 -0.53 -2.68
N PRO A 28 4.98 -0.74 -2.39
CA PRO A 28 4.25 0.16 -1.50
C PRO A 28 4.91 0.26 -0.12
N VAL A 29 4.87 1.43 0.45
CA VAL A 29 5.50 1.74 1.75
C VAL A 29 4.42 2.07 2.77
N VAL A 30 4.49 1.44 3.93
CA VAL A 30 3.59 1.70 5.07
C VAL A 30 4.27 2.66 6.03
N MET A 31 3.49 3.62 6.53
CA MET A 31 3.96 4.55 7.57
C MET A 31 2.80 4.94 8.48
N ASP A 32 3.11 5.36 9.70
CA ASP A 32 2.13 6.03 10.55
C ASP A 32 1.71 7.34 9.88
N VAL A 33 0.42 7.70 9.95
CA VAL A 33 -0.05 8.94 9.32
C VAL A 33 0.58 10.19 9.92
N THR A 34 1.11 10.10 11.14
CA THR A 34 1.81 11.19 11.81
C THR A 34 3.29 11.30 11.43
N ASP A 35 3.80 10.35 10.64
CA ASP A 35 5.18 10.38 10.17
C ASP A 35 5.43 11.67 9.36
N PRO A 36 6.55 12.40 9.61
CA PRO A 36 6.87 13.61 8.86
C PRO A 36 7.00 13.40 7.35
N ALA A 37 7.30 12.18 6.89
CA ALA A 37 7.33 11.85 5.47
C ALA A 37 5.94 11.84 4.83
N ASN A 38 4.86 11.76 5.61
CA ASN A 38 3.50 11.87 5.12
C ASN A 38 3.12 13.34 4.95
N LEU A 39 2.95 13.78 3.70
CA LEU A 39 2.55 15.14 3.37
C LEU A 39 1.02 15.31 3.27
N TYR A 40 0.26 14.23 3.21
CA TYR A 40 -1.19 14.26 3.12
C TYR A 40 -1.83 14.74 4.42
N GLY A 41 -2.81 15.60 4.29
CA GLY A 41 -3.48 16.23 5.42
C GLY A 41 -2.73 17.46 5.99
N THR A 42 -1.54 17.77 5.47
CA THR A 42 -0.77 18.97 5.80
C THR A 42 -0.46 19.75 4.54
N ALA A 43 0.62 19.42 3.81
CA ALA A 43 1.02 20.10 2.58
C ALA A 43 0.19 19.65 1.36
N LEU A 44 -0.33 18.44 1.36
CA LEU A 44 -1.14 17.87 0.28
C LEU A 44 -2.54 17.53 0.77
N ALA A 45 -3.53 17.77 -0.07
CA ALA A 45 -4.89 17.28 0.17
C ALA A 45 -4.96 15.76 -0.01
N TRP A 46 -5.76 15.10 0.81
CA TRP A 46 -6.04 13.67 0.64
C TRP A 46 -6.73 13.43 -0.70
N PRO A 47 -6.35 12.34 -1.42
CA PRO A 47 -7.07 11.96 -2.63
C PRO A 47 -8.51 11.57 -2.33
N THR A 48 -9.34 11.55 -3.38
CA THR A 48 -10.71 11.06 -3.24
C THR A 48 -10.76 9.54 -3.12
N THR A 49 -11.67 9.04 -2.29
CA THR A 49 -11.94 7.62 -2.18
C THR A 49 -12.82 7.14 -3.33
N SER A 50 -12.66 5.86 -3.68
CA SER A 50 -13.53 5.22 -4.65
C SER A 50 -14.98 5.24 -4.16
N GLY A 51 -15.89 5.76 -4.97
CA GLY A 51 -17.31 5.85 -4.63
C GLY A 51 -17.73 7.03 -3.76
N GLY A 52 -16.79 7.88 -3.31
CA GLY A 52 -17.08 9.10 -2.54
C GLY A 52 -17.71 8.90 -1.17
N ALA A 53 -17.89 7.65 -0.73
CA ALA A 53 -18.40 7.29 0.57
C ALA A 53 -17.25 6.83 1.49
N GLY A 54 -17.46 6.93 2.78
CA GLY A 54 -16.42 6.64 3.77
C GLY A 54 -15.80 7.92 4.29
N GLY A 55 -15.58 8.05 5.55
CA GLY A 55 -15.09 9.24 6.23
C GLY A 55 -13.78 9.81 5.67
N ARG A 56 -13.28 10.82 6.32
CA ARG A 56 -11.97 11.42 5.99
C ARG A 56 -10.88 10.75 6.81
N PRO A 57 -9.65 10.64 6.26
CA PRO A 57 -8.52 10.23 7.05
C PRO A 57 -8.29 11.17 8.23
N ILE A 58 -7.98 10.58 9.38
CA ILE A 58 -7.66 11.33 10.60
C ILE A 58 -6.16 11.18 10.86
N ARG A 59 -5.47 12.31 11.04
CA ARG A 59 -4.05 12.31 11.37
C ARG A 59 -3.87 12.04 12.87
N ARG A 60 -3.93 10.77 13.22
CA ARG A 60 -3.81 10.27 14.60
C ARG A 60 -2.79 9.14 14.64
N MET A 61 -1.93 9.14 15.64
CA MET A 61 -0.98 8.06 15.87
C MET A 61 -1.69 6.71 15.97
N GLY A 62 -1.16 5.72 15.28
CA GLY A 62 -1.74 4.39 15.16
C GLY A 62 -2.54 4.17 13.89
N ASN A 63 -2.98 5.23 13.22
CA ASN A 63 -3.53 5.12 11.87
C ASN A 63 -2.40 5.07 10.86
N LEU A 64 -2.58 4.29 9.80
CA LEU A 64 -1.52 3.96 8.86
C LEU A 64 -1.86 4.45 7.46
N LEU A 65 -0.81 4.78 6.73
CA LEU A 65 -0.89 5.15 5.32
C LEU A 65 0.00 4.22 4.52
N VAL A 66 -0.54 3.68 3.42
CA VAL A 66 0.25 2.95 2.43
C VAL A 66 0.38 3.84 1.20
N GLN A 67 1.61 4.15 0.83
CA GLN A 67 1.95 4.97 -0.34
C GLN A 67 2.69 4.15 -1.38
N HIS A 68 2.52 4.53 -2.63
CA HIS A 68 3.28 4.00 -3.75
C HIS A 68 3.70 5.16 -4.65
N ARG A 69 5.01 5.34 -4.83
CA ARG A 69 5.57 6.45 -5.62
C ARG A 69 5.02 7.83 -5.18
N GLY A 70 4.91 8.05 -3.89
CA GLY A 70 4.40 9.30 -3.32
C GLY A 70 2.89 9.47 -3.36
N ARG A 71 2.14 8.52 -3.92
CA ARG A 71 0.68 8.56 -3.96
C ARG A 71 0.08 7.72 -2.85
N ALA A 72 -0.88 8.27 -2.14
CA ALA A 72 -1.65 7.52 -1.15
C ALA A 72 -2.49 6.45 -1.84
N LEU A 73 -2.37 5.21 -1.40
CA LEU A 73 -3.17 4.07 -1.87
C LEU A 73 -4.24 3.68 -0.88
N VAL A 74 -3.85 3.50 0.37
CA VAL A 74 -4.72 2.97 1.42
C VAL A 74 -4.45 3.72 2.71
N TYR A 75 -5.51 4.08 3.40
CA TYR A 75 -5.50 4.54 4.79
C TYR A 75 -6.15 3.47 5.65
N ALA A 76 -5.51 3.12 6.75
CA ALA A 76 -6.01 2.10 7.66
C ALA A 76 -6.13 2.65 9.07
N ALA A 77 -7.31 2.49 9.65
CA ALA A 77 -7.57 2.81 11.06
C ALA A 77 -7.87 1.51 11.81
N PRO A 78 -6.83 0.82 12.37
CA PRO A 78 -7.04 -0.49 13.00
C PRO A 78 -7.98 -0.44 14.20
N LYS A 79 -7.91 0.59 15.02
CA LYS A 79 -8.81 0.76 16.16
C LYS A 79 -10.23 1.15 15.77
N GLY A 80 -10.39 1.82 14.64
CA GLY A 80 -11.68 2.16 14.06
C GLY A 80 -12.26 1.09 13.16
N HIS A 81 -11.53 0.01 12.91
CA HIS A 81 -11.90 -1.14 12.09
C HIS A 81 -12.27 -0.78 10.65
N HIS A 82 -11.71 0.31 10.10
CA HIS A 82 -12.04 0.71 8.74
C HIS A 82 -10.80 1.01 7.89
N LEU A 83 -11.01 0.90 6.58
CA LEU A 83 -10.06 1.20 5.55
C LEU A 83 -10.63 2.26 4.61
N LEU A 84 -9.73 3.05 4.02
CA LEU A 84 -10.04 3.88 2.86
C LEU A 84 -9.09 3.48 1.73
N VAL A 85 -9.64 3.23 0.56
CA VAL A 85 -8.88 2.98 -0.67
C VAL A 85 -9.04 4.19 -1.57
N PHE A 86 -7.93 4.80 -1.96
CA PHE A 86 -7.92 6.00 -2.77
C PHE A 86 -7.84 5.66 -4.25
N GLY A 87 -8.64 6.33 -5.07
CA GLY A 87 -8.70 6.09 -6.51
C GLY A 87 -9.16 4.67 -6.84
N GLU A 88 -8.65 4.14 -7.94
CA GLU A 88 -8.92 2.78 -8.41
C GLU A 88 -7.61 2.07 -8.71
N PRO A 89 -6.85 1.64 -7.67
CA PRO A 89 -5.58 0.96 -7.89
C PRO A 89 -5.81 -0.37 -8.61
N GLU A 90 -4.85 -0.75 -9.45
CA GLU A 90 -4.84 -2.09 -10.02
C GLU A 90 -4.83 -3.15 -8.93
N ARG A 91 -5.46 -4.29 -9.19
CA ARG A 91 -5.58 -5.37 -8.23
C ARG A 91 -4.22 -5.84 -7.67
N GLY A 92 -3.24 -6.02 -8.54
CA GLY A 92 -1.90 -6.42 -8.11
C GLY A 92 -1.22 -5.42 -7.18
N LEU A 93 -1.39 -4.13 -7.45
CA LEU A 93 -0.88 -3.06 -6.60
C LEU A 93 -1.60 -3.02 -5.25
N LEU A 94 -2.91 -3.19 -5.25
CA LEU A 94 -3.71 -3.22 -4.04
C LEU A 94 -3.35 -4.44 -3.16
N GLU A 95 -3.17 -5.61 -3.76
CA GLU A 95 -2.69 -6.81 -3.06
C GLU A 95 -1.32 -6.58 -2.42
N ALA A 96 -0.39 -5.95 -3.15
CA ALA A 96 0.93 -5.60 -2.63
C ALA A 96 0.85 -4.61 -1.48
N ALA A 97 -0.04 -3.61 -1.57
CA ALA A 97 -0.27 -2.64 -0.50
C ALA A 97 -0.77 -3.33 0.77
N PHE A 98 -1.73 -4.22 0.65
CA PHE A 98 -2.27 -4.96 1.80
C PHE A 98 -1.27 -5.97 2.36
N ALA A 99 -0.41 -6.57 1.54
CA ALA A 99 0.66 -7.43 2.01
C ALA A 99 1.66 -6.66 2.88
N GLN A 100 2.04 -5.46 2.47
CA GLN A 100 2.90 -4.58 3.27
C GLN A 100 2.20 -4.14 4.56
N LEU A 101 0.92 -3.81 4.49
CA LEU A 101 0.12 -3.47 5.67
C LEU A 101 0.06 -4.64 6.66
N ALA A 102 -0.20 -5.86 6.19
CA ALA A 102 -0.23 -7.06 7.01
C ALA A 102 1.11 -7.29 7.71
N SER A 103 2.21 -7.15 6.97
CA SER A 103 3.55 -7.29 7.52
C SER A 103 3.83 -6.25 8.62
N TRP A 104 3.44 -5.01 8.40
CA TRP A 104 3.57 -3.93 9.40
C TRP A 104 2.79 -4.24 10.67
N LEU A 105 1.53 -4.64 10.51
CA LEU A 105 0.65 -4.94 11.64
C LEU A 105 1.13 -6.14 12.47
N ARG A 106 1.64 -7.17 11.80
CA ARG A 106 2.23 -8.33 12.49
C ARG A 106 3.47 -7.96 13.29
N ARG A 107 4.31 -7.10 12.78
CA ARG A 107 5.49 -6.61 13.50
C ARG A 107 5.14 -5.77 14.72
N GLY A 108 3.99 -5.12 14.69
CA GLY A 108 3.49 -4.34 15.82
C GLY A 108 3.01 -5.17 17.02
N GLY A 109 2.85 -6.48 16.87
CA GLY A 109 2.49 -7.39 17.97
C GLY A 109 1.12 -7.17 18.58
N GLN A 110 0.18 -6.60 17.84
CA GLN A 110 -1.14 -6.20 18.35
C GLN A 110 -2.18 -7.33 18.39
N GLY A 111 -1.79 -8.56 18.09
CA GLY A 111 -2.73 -9.67 18.05
C GLY A 111 -3.70 -9.60 16.87
N ARG A 112 -4.93 -10.01 17.07
CA ARG A 112 -5.95 -10.02 16.01
C ARG A 112 -6.37 -8.60 15.64
N ILE A 113 -6.35 -8.29 14.34
CA ILE A 113 -6.81 -7.02 13.79
C ILE A 113 -7.96 -7.28 12.83
N LEU A 114 -9.05 -6.56 13.00
CA LEU A 114 -10.27 -6.70 12.20
C LEU A 114 -10.53 -5.39 11.45
N PHE A 115 -10.78 -5.49 10.14
CA PHE A 115 -11.37 -4.42 9.36
C PHE A 115 -12.78 -4.83 8.94
N SER A 116 -13.75 -4.03 9.28
CA SER A 116 -15.17 -4.33 9.03
C SER A 116 -15.67 -3.67 7.75
N ASP A 117 -15.10 -2.55 7.35
CA ASP A 117 -15.53 -1.81 6.15
C ASP A 117 -14.35 -1.18 5.41
N ALA A 118 -14.60 -0.92 4.14
CA ALA A 118 -13.71 -0.13 3.29
C ALA A 118 -14.55 0.87 2.49
N ASN A 119 -14.16 2.14 2.52
CA ASN A 119 -14.89 3.24 1.89
C ASN A 119 -16.36 3.30 2.29
N GLY A 120 -16.66 2.98 3.56
CA GLY A 120 -18.01 2.96 4.08
C GLY A 120 -18.86 1.75 3.68
N ARG A 121 -18.29 0.77 3.00
CA ARG A 121 -18.97 -0.47 2.58
C ARG A 121 -18.47 -1.65 3.38
N PRO A 122 -19.35 -2.58 3.80
CA PRO A 122 -18.91 -3.80 4.47
C PRO A 122 -17.92 -4.59 3.61
N LEU A 123 -16.85 -5.08 4.25
CA LEU A 123 -15.85 -5.92 3.58
C LEU A 123 -16.39 -7.33 3.39
N THR A 124 -16.47 -7.77 2.15
CA THR A 124 -16.88 -9.12 1.75
C THR A 124 -15.92 -9.68 0.73
N MET A 125 -15.89 -11.01 0.62
CA MET A 125 -15.11 -11.70 -0.42
C MET A 125 -15.67 -11.51 -1.84
N ARG A 126 -16.83 -10.89 -1.97
CA ARG A 126 -17.44 -10.60 -3.27
C ARG A 126 -16.88 -9.34 -3.93
N GLU A 127 -16.30 -8.45 -3.16
CA GLU A 127 -15.73 -7.20 -3.66
C GLU A 127 -14.21 -7.32 -3.82
N SER A 128 -13.67 -6.52 -4.75
CA SER A 128 -12.24 -6.53 -5.10
C SER A 128 -11.33 -6.23 -3.91
N VAL A 129 -11.75 -5.33 -3.02
CA VAL A 129 -10.96 -4.97 -1.82
C VAL A 129 -10.88 -6.17 -0.87
N GLY A 130 -11.99 -6.85 -0.61
CA GLY A 130 -12.00 -8.06 0.23
C GLY A 130 -11.16 -9.18 -0.36
N MET A 131 -11.23 -9.40 -1.67
CA MET A 131 -10.39 -10.39 -2.35
C MET A 131 -8.89 -10.04 -2.28
N ALA A 132 -8.55 -8.77 -2.42
CA ALA A 132 -7.15 -8.32 -2.30
C ALA A 132 -6.63 -8.48 -0.86
N LEU A 133 -7.45 -8.23 0.14
CA LEU A 133 -7.11 -8.50 1.54
C LEU A 133 -6.86 -9.99 1.79
N ALA A 134 -7.73 -10.85 1.26
CA ALA A 134 -7.55 -12.31 1.38
C ALA A 134 -6.25 -12.77 0.74
N ALA A 135 -5.90 -12.25 -0.44
CA ALA A 135 -4.63 -12.54 -1.10
C ALA A 135 -3.43 -12.11 -0.26
N ALA A 136 -3.58 -11.08 0.58
CA ALA A 136 -2.53 -10.57 1.46
C ALA A 136 -2.43 -11.30 2.81
N GLY A 137 -3.32 -12.27 3.08
CA GLY A 137 -3.30 -13.07 4.30
C GLY A 137 -4.39 -12.76 5.31
N PHE A 138 -5.33 -11.87 4.99
CA PHE A 138 -6.51 -11.64 5.81
C PHE A 138 -7.54 -12.75 5.61
N THR A 139 -8.29 -13.06 6.64
CA THR A 139 -9.30 -14.13 6.63
C THR A 139 -10.69 -13.55 6.74
N ALA A 140 -11.61 -13.96 5.87
CA ALA A 140 -13.00 -13.56 5.93
C ALA A 140 -13.70 -14.17 7.14
N GLY A 141 -14.52 -13.37 7.82
CA GLY A 141 -15.30 -13.77 8.96
C GLY A 141 -16.58 -12.96 9.08
N PRO A 142 -17.41 -13.23 10.12
CA PRO A 142 -18.70 -12.57 10.26
C PRO A 142 -18.62 -11.05 10.42
N GLY A 143 -17.54 -10.54 10.97
CA GLY A 143 -17.35 -9.11 11.22
C GLY A 143 -16.56 -8.36 10.17
N GLY A 144 -16.07 -9.03 9.12
CA GLY A 144 -15.24 -8.45 8.09
C GLY A 144 -14.00 -9.29 7.75
N MET A 145 -12.87 -8.63 7.53
CA MET A 145 -11.59 -9.30 7.22
C MET A 145 -10.63 -9.16 8.40
N ALA A 146 -10.14 -10.28 8.89
CA ALA A 146 -9.28 -10.33 10.07
C ALA A 146 -7.85 -10.77 9.73
N LEU A 147 -6.87 -10.16 10.38
CA LEU A 147 -5.47 -10.57 10.37
C LEU A 147 -5.11 -11.14 11.75
N TYR A 148 -4.53 -12.32 11.74
CA TYR A 148 -4.09 -13.00 12.95
C TYR A 148 -2.57 -12.98 13.10
#